data_a0d32b951641e114aa43a86fa008bf22
#
_entry.id   a0d32b951641e114aa43a86fa008bf22
#
_cell.length_a   1.000
_cell.length_b   1.000
_cell.length_c   1.000
_cell.angle_alpha   90.00
_cell.angle_beta   90.00
_cell.angle_gamma   90.00
#
_symmetry.space_group_name_H-M   'P 1'
#
loop_
_entity.id
_entity.type
_entity.pdbx_description
1 polymer ?
#
loop_
_entity_poly.entity_id
_entity_poly.type
_entity_poly.pdbx_seq_one_letter_code
_entity_poly.pdbx_strand_id
1 'polypeptide(L)'
;MPPKIRTLAKTILKDPEEVKIAISRPPESIMQTAYICYDPQKLKILQDLFTQSRPQRVIIFSSSKMKVKELASTLKRLKFNVAAMHSDLEQSQREEVMKEFKSGHIDILVATDVVARGIDINDIKLVVNFDIPHDPEDYVHRIGRTARGTNGEGLAITFVSIDEQAQFKRIEDFLEKEVYKIPVSPEFGEVPLYEPEKYGMNKRGRGRPRKSEDKRSSSSPQKRNMGHRGRPKKV
;
A
#
# COMPACT_ATOMS: atom_id res chain seq x y z
N MET A 1 10.61 5.88 16.09
CA MET A 1 10.99 4.55 16.63
C MET A 1 9.79 3.95 17.35
N PRO A 2 9.29 2.74 17.01
CA PRO A 2 8.15 2.11 17.68
C PRO A 2 8.38 1.94 19.19
N PRO A 3 7.34 2.08 20.03
CA PRO A 3 7.50 2.02 21.50
C PRO A 3 8.18 0.74 22.00
N LYS A 4 7.88 -0.42 21.40
CA LYS A 4 8.51 -1.70 21.74
C LYS A 4 10.02 -1.72 21.47
N ILE A 5 10.46 -1.12 20.36
CA ILE A 5 11.89 -1.04 20.01
C ILE A 5 12.63 -0.06 20.94
N ARG A 6 11.96 1.04 21.32
CA ARG A 6 12.52 1.99 22.30
C ARG A 6 12.74 1.34 23.67
N THR A 7 11.77 0.52 24.13
CA THR A 7 11.91 -0.23 25.38
C THR A 7 13.05 -1.24 25.29
N LEU A 8 13.15 -1.98 24.19
CA LEU A 8 14.23 -2.96 23.96
C LEU A 8 15.59 -2.27 23.91
N ALA A 9 15.70 -1.16 23.20
CA ALA A 9 16.95 -0.37 23.13
C ALA A 9 17.41 0.09 24.52
N LYS A 10 16.50 0.59 25.37
CA LYS A 10 16.82 0.99 26.74
C LYS A 10 17.27 -0.18 27.63
N THR A 11 16.84 -1.39 27.31
CA THR A 11 17.24 -2.59 28.09
C THR A 11 18.62 -3.11 27.68
N ILE A 12 18.99 -2.96 26.40
CA ILE A 12 20.23 -3.51 25.85
C ILE A 12 21.39 -2.50 25.87
N LEU A 13 21.08 -1.22 25.64
CA LEU A 13 22.10 -0.17 25.54
C LEU A 13 22.33 0.50 26.90
N LYS A 14 23.60 0.76 27.25
CA LYS A 14 23.98 1.56 28.41
C LYS A 14 23.97 3.04 28.01
N ASP A 15 23.15 3.84 28.70
CA ASP A 15 22.99 5.28 28.50
C ASP A 15 22.92 5.72 27.03
N PRO A 16 21.93 5.20 26.26
CA PRO A 16 21.82 5.54 24.85
C PRO A 16 21.39 7.00 24.68
N GLU A 17 22.14 7.74 23.89
CA GLU A 17 21.73 9.07 23.42
C GLU A 17 20.71 8.93 22.29
N GLU A 18 19.51 9.44 22.50
CA GLU A 18 18.44 9.40 21.48
C GLU A 18 18.58 10.60 20.54
N VAL A 19 19.25 10.42 19.41
CA VAL A 19 19.27 11.41 18.34
C VAL A 19 17.96 11.32 17.56
N LYS A 20 17.05 12.23 17.78
CA LYS A 20 15.84 12.39 16.95
C LYS A 20 16.23 13.16 15.71
N ILE A 21 16.49 12.44 14.62
CA ILE A 21 16.52 13.07 13.31
C ILE A 21 15.09 13.45 13.00
N ALA A 22 14.80 14.75 12.96
CA ALA A 22 13.52 15.24 12.48
C ALA A 22 13.28 14.65 11.10
N ILE A 23 12.12 14.02 10.89
CA ILE A 23 11.76 13.50 9.57
C ILE A 23 11.73 14.71 8.66
N SER A 24 12.61 14.71 7.67
CA SER A 24 12.73 15.82 6.74
C SER A 24 11.38 15.98 6.04
N ARG A 25 10.78 17.15 6.12
CA ARG A 25 9.67 17.50 5.25
C ARG A 25 10.13 17.28 3.80
N PRO A 26 9.22 16.79 2.93
CA PRO A 26 9.61 16.65 1.53
C PRO A 26 10.06 18.02 0.98
N PRO A 27 11.03 18.05 0.07
CA PRO A 27 11.43 19.29 -0.57
C PRO A 27 10.23 20.03 -1.15
N GLU A 28 10.16 21.35 -0.98
CA GLU A 28 9.08 22.18 -1.54
C GLU A 28 8.99 22.11 -3.06
N SER A 29 10.08 21.72 -3.70
CA SER A 29 10.19 21.49 -5.14
C SER A 29 9.39 20.27 -5.64
N ILE A 30 8.80 19.46 -4.76
CA ILE A 30 7.94 18.35 -5.16
C ILE A 30 6.50 18.83 -5.25
N MET A 31 5.98 18.90 -6.48
CA MET A 31 4.55 19.11 -6.72
C MET A 31 3.77 17.86 -6.32
N GLN A 32 2.89 17.98 -5.33
CA GLN A 32 2.09 16.88 -4.81
C GLN A 32 0.64 17.07 -5.20
N THR A 33 0.04 16.04 -5.79
CA THR A 33 -1.35 16.05 -6.24
C THR A 33 -2.05 14.74 -5.87
N ALA A 34 -3.38 14.76 -5.77
CA ALA A 34 -4.17 13.57 -5.46
C ALA A 34 -5.41 13.48 -6.35
N TYR A 35 -5.79 12.25 -6.71
CA TYR A 35 -7.08 11.92 -7.32
C TYR A 35 -7.94 11.19 -6.30
N ILE A 36 -9.11 11.76 -5.97
CA ILE A 36 -10.12 11.10 -5.14
C ILE A 36 -10.99 10.28 -6.07
N CYS A 37 -10.96 8.96 -5.97
CA CYS A 37 -11.63 8.07 -6.92
C CYS A 37 -12.00 6.72 -6.27
N TYR A 38 -12.84 5.94 -6.92
CA TYR A 38 -13.05 4.55 -6.54
C TYR A 38 -11.90 3.65 -7.01
N ASP A 39 -11.63 2.55 -6.29
CA ASP A 39 -10.54 1.63 -6.66
C ASP A 39 -10.58 1.18 -8.15
N PRO A 40 -11.74 0.83 -8.74
CA PRO A 40 -11.80 0.46 -10.16
C PRO A 40 -11.45 1.59 -11.14
N GLN A 41 -11.50 2.85 -10.69
CA GLN A 41 -11.17 4.02 -11.52
C GLN A 41 -9.67 4.31 -11.54
N LYS A 42 -8.92 3.95 -10.48
CA LYS A 42 -7.47 4.23 -10.36
C LYS A 42 -6.70 3.82 -11.61
N LEU A 43 -6.92 2.59 -12.07
CA LEU A 43 -6.21 2.06 -13.23
C LEU A 43 -6.60 2.80 -14.52
N LYS A 44 -7.88 3.12 -14.70
CA LYS A 44 -8.37 3.83 -15.90
C LYS A 44 -7.78 5.23 -15.98
N ILE A 45 -7.80 5.97 -14.87
CA ILE A 45 -7.22 7.31 -14.79
C ILE A 45 -5.70 7.26 -15.05
N LEU A 46 -5.00 6.30 -14.46
CA LEU A 46 -3.56 6.11 -14.69
C LEU A 46 -3.25 5.80 -16.16
N GLN A 47 -4.05 4.96 -16.81
CA GLN A 47 -3.90 4.62 -18.22
C GLN A 47 -4.08 5.84 -19.11
N ASP A 48 -5.09 6.65 -18.85
CA ASP A 48 -5.35 7.88 -19.59
C ASP A 48 -4.19 8.86 -19.46
N LEU A 49 -3.77 9.16 -18.23
CA LEU A 49 -2.61 10.02 -17.94
C LEU A 49 -1.35 9.55 -18.70
N PHE A 50 -1.08 8.25 -18.72
CA PHE A 50 0.11 7.71 -19.35
C PHE A 50 0.00 7.64 -20.87
N THR A 51 -1.18 7.45 -21.41
CA THR A 51 -1.42 7.46 -22.85
C THR A 51 -1.21 8.86 -23.42
N GLN A 52 -1.65 9.88 -22.71
CA GLN A 52 -1.50 11.27 -23.13
C GLN A 52 -0.06 11.78 -23.01
N SER A 53 0.65 11.47 -21.92
CA SER A 53 1.96 12.04 -21.60
C SER A 53 3.15 11.16 -21.94
N ARG A 54 2.97 9.83 -22.08
CA ARG A 54 4.04 8.81 -22.22
C ARG A 54 5.23 9.09 -21.30
N PRO A 55 4.99 9.08 -19.98
CA PRO A 55 6.01 9.51 -19.03
C PRO A 55 7.16 8.50 -18.97
N GLN A 56 8.35 9.02 -18.74
CA GLN A 56 9.57 8.25 -18.51
C GLN A 56 10.07 8.47 -17.09
N ARG A 57 10.86 7.54 -16.56
CA ARG A 57 11.45 7.66 -15.22
C ARG A 57 10.38 7.73 -14.14
N VAL A 58 9.45 6.78 -14.17
CA VAL A 58 8.31 6.69 -13.25
C VAL A 58 8.50 5.56 -12.26
N ILE A 59 8.20 5.81 -10.99
CA ILE A 59 7.99 4.75 -9.99
C ILE A 59 6.53 4.76 -9.56
N ILE A 60 5.90 3.56 -9.61
CA ILE A 60 4.54 3.34 -9.11
C ILE A 60 4.62 2.46 -7.87
N PHE A 61 4.16 2.96 -6.74
CA PHE A 61 4.07 2.22 -5.50
C PHE A 61 2.71 1.56 -5.32
N SER A 62 2.71 0.28 -5.01
CA SER A 62 1.51 -0.47 -4.68
C SER A 62 1.68 -1.31 -3.42
N SER A 63 0.58 -1.58 -2.72
CA SER A 63 0.56 -2.17 -1.38
C SER A 63 0.93 -3.65 -1.33
N SER A 64 0.80 -4.38 -2.45
CA SER A 64 1.03 -5.82 -2.47
C SER A 64 1.71 -6.31 -3.75
N LYS A 65 2.48 -7.41 -3.62
CA LYS A 65 3.13 -8.05 -4.77
C LYS A 65 2.15 -8.50 -5.86
N MET A 66 0.94 -8.88 -5.49
CA MET A 66 -0.08 -9.29 -6.46
C MET A 66 -0.55 -8.11 -7.29
N LYS A 67 -0.87 -6.99 -6.65
CA LYS A 67 -1.22 -5.74 -7.36
C LYS A 67 -0.06 -5.24 -8.22
N VAL A 68 1.18 -5.34 -7.75
CA VAL A 68 2.38 -4.98 -8.55
C VAL A 68 2.45 -5.79 -9.83
N LYS A 69 2.27 -7.12 -9.76
CA LYS A 69 2.27 -8.01 -10.93
C LYS A 69 1.13 -7.68 -11.90
N GLU A 70 -0.08 -7.49 -11.38
CA GLU A 70 -1.27 -7.19 -12.17
C GLU A 70 -1.13 -5.83 -12.89
N LEU A 71 -0.72 -4.80 -12.17
CA LEU A 71 -0.53 -3.45 -12.71
C LEU A 71 0.57 -3.44 -13.79
N ALA A 72 1.72 -4.06 -13.52
CA ALA A 72 2.79 -4.17 -14.51
C ALA A 72 2.35 -4.96 -15.75
N SER A 73 1.62 -6.08 -15.57
CA SER A 73 1.08 -6.86 -16.69
C SER A 73 0.10 -6.04 -17.54
N THR A 74 -0.77 -5.26 -16.91
CA THR A 74 -1.73 -4.42 -17.62
C THR A 74 -1.04 -3.31 -18.40
N LEU A 75 -0.06 -2.63 -17.80
CA LEU A 75 0.73 -1.60 -18.49
C LEU A 75 1.56 -2.18 -19.65
N LYS A 76 2.11 -3.40 -19.50
CA LYS A 76 2.79 -4.12 -20.61
C LYS A 76 1.86 -4.37 -21.78
N ARG A 77 0.61 -4.79 -21.54
CA ARG A 77 -0.40 -5.00 -22.60
C ARG A 77 -0.70 -3.71 -23.37
N LEU A 78 -0.59 -2.57 -22.71
CA LEU A 78 -0.71 -1.24 -23.31
C LEU A 78 0.57 -0.73 -23.99
N LYS A 79 1.58 -1.62 -24.14
CA LYS A 79 2.86 -1.33 -24.80
C LYS A 79 3.70 -0.26 -24.09
N PHE A 80 3.60 -0.16 -22.77
CA PHE A 80 4.55 0.61 -21.96
C PHE A 80 5.77 -0.25 -21.62
N ASN A 81 6.95 0.36 -21.57
CA ASN A 81 8.18 -0.28 -21.10
C ASN A 81 8.16 -0.31 -19.57
N VAL A 82 7.63 -1.40 -19.00
CA VAL A 82 7.40 -1.51 -17.55
C VAL A 82 8.04 -2.76 -16.98
N ALA A 83 8.60 -2.66 -15.77
CA ALA A 83 9.02 -3.79 -14.97
C ALA A 83 8.33 -3.80 -13.62
N ALA A 84 8.15 -5.02 -13.06
CA ALA A 84 7.65 -5.23 -11.71
C ALA A 84 8.84 -5.52 -10.78
N MET A 85 8.79 -4.94 -9.55
CA MET A 85 9.78 -5.20 -8.51
C MET A 85 9.09 -5.56 -7.20
N HIS A 86 9.21 -6.81 -6.78
CA HIS A 86 8.54 -7.36 -5.59
C HIS A 86 9.40 -8.43 -4.90
N SER A 87 8.97 -8.89 -3.74
CA SER A 87 9.73 -9.83 -2.90
C SER A 87 10.00 -11.20 -3.51
N ASP A 88 9.20 -11.61 -4.51
CA ASP A 88 9.38 -12.92 -5.17
C ASP A 88 10.53 -12.94 -6.19
N LEU A 89 11.11 -11.80 -6.54
CA LEU A 89 12.27 -11.72 -7.40
C LEU A 89 13.53 -12.11 -6.61
N GLU A 90 14.40 -12.88 -7.25
CA GLU A 90 15.75 -13.13 -6.75
C GLU A 90 16.62 -11.88 -6.83
N GLN A 91 17.70 -11.84 -6.06
CA GLN A 91 18.57 -10.66 -6.01
C GLN A 91 19.14 -10.28 -7.38
N SER A 92 19.57 -11.26 -8.16
CA SER A 92 20.07 -11.07 -9.53
C SER A 92 19.04 -10.42 -10.45
N GLN A 93 17.78 -10.88 -10.37
CA GLN A 93 16.68 -10.31 -11.15
C GLN A 93 16.38 -8.86 -10.77
N ARG A 94 16.46 -8.54 -9.46
CA ARG A 94 16.28 -7.15 -8.99
C ARG A 94 17.39 -6.24 -9.51
N GLU A 95 18.62 -6.70 -9.49
CA GLU A 95 19.77 -5.97 -10.01
C GLU A 95 19.66 -5.71 -11.51
N GLU A 96 19.20 -6.72 -12.29
CA GLU A 96 18.94 -6.57 -13.72
C GLU A 96 17.85 -5.54 -13.99
N VAL A 97 16.67 -5.65 -13.34
CA VAL A 97 15.58 -4.67 -13.47
C VAL A 97 16.07 -3.27 -13.12
N MET A 98 16.87 -3.15 -12.05
CA MET A 98 17.43 -1.86 -11.64
C MET A 98 18.41 -1.29 -12.67
N LYS A 99 19.25 -2.13 -13.25
CA LYS A 99 20.19 -1.74 -14.31
C LYS A 99 19.44 -1.24 -15.54
N GLU A 100 18.42 -1.96 -15.98
CA GLU A 100 17.59 -1.57 -17.14
C GLU A 100 16.79 -0.29 -16.87
N PHE A 101 16.28 -0.11 -15.65
CA PHE A 101 15.59 1.11 -15.28
C PHE A 101 16.57 2.31 -15.21
N LYS A 102 17.77 2.13 -14.66
CA LYS A 102 18.81 3.17 -14.62
C LYS A 102 19.29 3.57 -16.03
N SER A 103 19.43 2.62 -16.93
CA SER A 103 19.84 2.87 -18.32
C SER A 103 18.74 3.47 -19.20
N GLY A 104 17.48 3.53 -18.72
CA GLY A 104 16.35 4.06 -19.47
C GLY A 104 15.72 3.09 -20.46
N HIS A 105 16.08 1.80 -20.42
CA HIS A 105 15.37 0.76 -21.18
C HIS A 105 13.99 0.45 -20.62
N ILE A 106 13.78 0.70 -19.33
CA ILE A 106 12.50 0.63 -18.65
C ILE A 106 12.09 2.04 -18.27
N ASP A 107 10.89 2.46 -18.67
CA ASP A 107 10.34 3.78 -18.38
C ASP A 107 9.59 3.81 -17.04
N ILE A 108 8.96 2.69 -16.66
CA ILE A 108 8.07 2.59 -15.52
C ILE A 108 8.47 1.41 -14.64
N LEU A 109 8.72 1.68 -13.37
CA LEU A 109 8.97 0.67 -12.35
C LEU A 109 7.77 0.56 -11.42
N VAL A 110 7.11 -0.60 -11.34
CA VAL A 110 6.04 -0.87 -10.39
C VAL A 110 6.61 -1.66 -9.22
N ALA A 111 6.52 -1.15 -7.99
CA ALA A 111 7.21 -1.72 -6.85
C ALA A 111 6.38 -1.69 -5.55
N THR A 112 6.73 -2.59 -4.61
CA THR A 112 6.32 -2.48 -3.21
C THR A 112 7.34 -1.69 -2.40
N ASP A 113 6.94 -1.11 -1.26
CA ASP A 113 7.83 -0.32 -0.39
C ASP A 113 9.09 -1.06 0.04
N VAL A 114 8.91 -2.33 0.44
CA VAL A 114 10.01 -3.14 0.99
C VAL A 114 11.19 -3.25 0.03
N VAL A 115 10.89 -3.37 -1.26
CA VAL A 115 11.92 -3.56 -2.30
C VAL A 115 12.44 -2.23 -2.81
N ALA A 116 11.58 -1.20 -2.79
CA ALA A 116 11.95 0.15 -3.22
C ALA A 116 12.80 0.90 -2.18
N ARG A 117 12.81 0.46 -0.91
CA ARG A 117 13.73 0.98 0.11
C ARG A 117 15.16 0.56 -0.24
N GLY A 118 16.08 1.52 -0.28
CA GLY A 118 17.47 1.28 -0.66
C GLY A 118 17.75 1.39 -2.17
N ILE A 119 16.74 1.67 -2.96
CA ILE A 119 16.95 2.01 -4.37
C ILE A 119 17.52 3.42 -4.44
N ASP A 120 18.79 3.50 -4.77
CA ASP A 120 19.42 4.77 -5.13
C ASP A 120 19.23 5.01 -6.63
N ILE A 121 18.12 5.67 -6.96
CA ILE A 121 17.85 6.16 -8.30
C ILE A 121 17.72 7.67 -8.21
N ASN A 122 18.61 8.32 -8.88
CA ASN A 122 18.54 9.74 -9.16
C ASN A 122 17.73 9.93 -10.44
N ASP A 123 17.04 11.06 -10.57
CA ASP A 123 16.35 11.42 -11.79
C ASP A 123 14.98 10.71 -12.03
N ILE A 124 14.25 10.40 -10.95
CA ILE A 124 12.82 10.05 -11.05
C ILE A 124 12.03 11.32 -11.30
N LYS A 125 11.25 11.34 -12.39
CA LYS A 125 10.42 12.50 -12.75
C LYS A 125 9.04 12.43 -12.12
N LEU A 126 8.50 11.23 -11.97
CA LEU A 126 7.16 11.01 -11.45
C LEU A 126 7.13 9.87 -10.45
N VAL A 127 6.59 10.14 -9.28
CA VAL A 127 6.20 9.13 -8.31
C VAL A 127 4.68 8.99 -8.29
N VAL A 128 4.18 7.76 -8.42
CA VAL A 128 2.75 7.47 -8.32
C VAL A 128 2.52 6.59 -7.09
N ASN A 129 1.76 7.07 -6.12
CA ASN A 129 1.21 6.26 -5.05
C ASN A 129 -0.12 5.66 -5.52
N PHE A 130 -0.09 4.46 -6.11
CA PHE A 130 -1.31 3.76 -6.54
C PHE A 130 -2.15 3.30 -5.35
N ASP A 131 -1.46 2.91 -4.27
CA ASP A 131 -2.04 2.69 -2.94
C ASP A 131 -1.31 3.59 -1.92
N ILE A 132 -2.05 4.10 -0.95
CA ILE A 132 -1.50 4.96 0.11
C ILE A 132 -0.65 4.13 1.07
N PRO A 133 0.54 4.59 1.47
CA PRO A 133 1.35 3.90 2.47
C PRO A 133 0.70 3.95 3.86
N HIS A 134 1.00 2.97 4.71
CA HIS A 134 0.44 2.92 6.07
C HIS A 134 0.94 4.05 6.96
N ASP A 135 2.20 4.41 6.83
CA ASP A 135 2.84 5.44 7.64
C ASP A 135 3.10 6.71 6.82
N PRO A 136 2.82 7.91 7.37
CA PRO A 136 3.13 9.17 6.70
C PRO A 136 4.62 9.33 6.35
N GLU A 137 5.52 8.76 7.16
CA GLU A 137 6.96 8.75 6.89
C GLU A 137 7.27 8.03 5.57
N ASP A 138 6.60 6.91 5.30
CA ASP A 138 6.75 6.17 4.06
C ASP A 138 6.28 6.98 2.85
N TYR A 139 5.25 7.79 3.02
CA TYR A 139 4.83 8.73 1.97
C TYR A 139 5.95 9.69 1.61
N VAL A 140 6.57 10.32 2.60
CA VAL A 140 7.70 11.25 2.38
C VAL A 140 8.87 10.52 1.73
N HIS A 141 9.18 9.30 2.16
CA HIS A 141 10.24 8.48 1.56
C HIS A 141 9.95 8.11 0.10
N ARG A 142 8.68 7.82 -0.26
CA ARG A 142 8.27 7.54 -1.63
C ARG A 142 8.41 8.77 -2.51
N ILE A 143 7.80 9.88 -2.14
CA ILE A 143 7.85 11.10 -2.95
C ILE A 143 9.26 11.69 -3.01
N GLY A 144 10.09 11.49 -1.97
CA GLY A 144 11.50 11.85 -1.97
C GLY A 144 12.37 11.04 -2.94
N ARG A 145 11.80 10.13 -3.75
CA ARG A 145 12.50 9.51 -4.90
C ARG A 145 12.56 10.44 -6.10
N THR A 146 11.63 11.40 -6.20
CA THR A 146 11.70 12.47 -7.20
C THR A 146 12.44 13.70 -6.62
N ALA A 147 12.64 14.73 -7.43
CA ALA A 147 13.37 15.97 -7.06
C ALA A 147 14.84 15.80 -6.67
N ARG A 148 15.46 14.68 -7.04
CA ARG A 148 16.90 14.44 -6.87
C ARG A 148 17.72 14.72 -8.13
N GLY A 149 17.05 15.06 -9.25
CA GLY A 149 17.68 15.38 -10.52
C GLY A 149 18.26 16.80 -10.57
N THR A 150 18.91 17.11 -11.67
CA THR A 150 19.63 18.39 -11.91
C THR A 150 18.73 19.63 -11.80
N ASN A 151 17.43 19.52 -12.04
CA ASN A 151 16.47 20.64 -11.94
C ASN A 151 15.75 20.72 -10.59
N GLY A 152 15.93 19.72 -9.71
CA GLY A 152 15.33 19.73 -8.36
C GLY A 152 13.79 19.64 -8.32
N GLU A 153 13.11 19.61 -9.47
CA GLU A 153 11.65 19.53 -9.56
C GLU A 153 11.18 18.09 -9.63
N GLY A 154 10.09 17.79 -8.93
CA GLY A 154 9.50 16.46 -8.91
C GLY A 154 7.98 16.50 -8.92
N LEU A 155 7.36 15.46 -9.45
CA LEU A 155 5.91 15.30 -9.43
C LEU A 155 5.54 14.03 -8.66
N ALA A 156 4.58 14.16 -7.75
CA ALA A 156 3.97 13.06 -7.02
C ALA A 156 2.46 13.05 -7.21
N ILE A 157 1.92 11.94 -7.68
CA ILE A 157 0.48 11.71 -7.86
C ILE A 157 0.05 10.63 -6.88
N THR A 158 -1.02 10.87 -6.14
CA THR A 158 -1.57 9.90 -5.18
C THR A 158 -3.02 9.58 -5.50
N PHE A 159 -3.35 8.29 -5.65
CA PHE A 159 -4.73 7.85 -5.77
C PHE A 159 -5.28 7.56 -4.38
N VAL A 160 -6.48 8.08 -4.10
CA VAL A 160 -7.13 8.00 -2.79
C VAL A 160 -8.50 7.39 -2.97
N SER A 161 -8.68 6.15 -2.56
CA SER A 161 -10.01 5.51 -2.52
C SER A 161 -10.79 5.90 -1.26
N ILE A 162 -12.08 5.56 -1.23
CA ILE A 162 -12.94 5.87 -0.08
C ILE A 162 -12.33 5.36 1.23
N ASP A 163 -11.89 4.11 1.25
CA ASP A 163 -11.34 3.48 2.46
C ASP A 163 -9.97 4.06 2.88
N GLU A 164 -9.30 4.76 1.97
CA GLU A 164 -7.98 5.36 2.17
C GLU A 164 -8.04 6.84 2.59
N GLN A 165 -9.20 7.50 2.51
CA GLN A 165 -9.31 8.94 2.78
C GLN A 165 -8.82 9.34 4.18
N ALA A 166 -9.21 8.58 5.21
CA ALA A 166 -8.75 8.85 6.57
C ALA A 166 -7.23 8.69 6.75
N GLN A 167 -6.63 7.79 5.99
CA GLN A 167 -5.19 7.59 5.99
C GLN A 167 -4.47 8.71 5.24
N PHE A 168 -5.04 9.16 4.13
CA PHE A 168 -4.53 10.30 3.38
C PHE A 168 -4.59 11.60 4.20
N LYS A 169 -5.67 11.80 4.97
CA LYS A 169 -5.77 12.93 5.90
C LYS A 169 -4.64 12.95 6.93
N ARG A 170 -4.25 11.78 7.48
CA ARG A 170 -3.10 11.70 8.39
C ARG A 170 -1.79 12.10 7.72
N ILE A 171 -1.64 11.83 6.42
CA ILE A 171 -0.48 12.27 5.65
C ILE A 171 -0.51 13.79 5.50
N GLU A 172 -1.65 14.40 5.16
CA GLU A 172 -1.79 15.85 5.07
C GLU A 172 -1.51 16.54 6.41
N ASP A 173 -2.03 15.98 7.51
CA ASP A 173 -1.78 16.48 8.86
C ASP A 173 -0.29 16.39 9.24
N PHE A 174 0.37 15.30 8.86
CA PHE A 174 1.80 15.10 9.07
C PHE A 174 2.66 16.08 8.24
N LEU A 175 2.23 16.37 7.01
CA LEU A 175 2.88 17.33 6.13
C LEU A 175 2.60 18.78 6.55
N GLU A 176 1.62 19.00 7.42
CA GLU A 176 1.06 20.33 7.74
C GLU A 176 0.64 21.10 6.47
N LYS A 177 0.21 20.38 5.44
CA LYS A 177 -0.14 20.94 4.15
C LYS A 177 -1.25 20.10 3.49
N GLU A 178 -2.24 20.77 2.94
CA GLU A 178 -3.22 20.14 2.06
C GLU A 178 -2.61 19.85 0.69
N VAL A 179 -2.83 18.63 0.20
CA VAL A 179 -2.44 18.21 -1.14
C VAL A 179 -3.53 18.57 -2.11
N TYR A 180 -3.18 19.19 -3.25
CA TYR A 180 -4.16 19.58 -4.26
C TYR A 180 -4.89 18.35 -4.83
N LYS A 181 -6.23 18.37 -4.79
CA LYS A 181 -7.09 17.32 -5.35
C LYS A 181 -7.45 17.67 -6.78
N ILE A 182 -6.91 16.90 -7.73
CA ILE A 182 -7.19 17.08 -9.15
C ILE A 182 -8.62 16.59 -9.43
N PRO A 183 -9.48 17.41 -10.06
CA PRO A 183 -10.78 16.95 -10.51
C PRO A 183 -10.66 15.80 -11.51
N VAL A 184 -11.39 14.72 -11.26
CA VAL A 184 -11.46 13.58 -12.18
C VAL A 184 -12.38 13.95 -13.35
N SER A 185 -11.96 13.64 -14.58
CA SER A 185 -12.77 13.89 -15.76
C SER A 185 -14.12 13.15 -15.68
N PRO A 186 -15.24 13.79 -16.05
CA PRO A 186 -16.58 13.18 -16.04
C PRO A 186 -16.68 11.86 -16.84
N GLU A 187 -15.80 11.63 -17.80
CA GLU A 187 -15.75 10.40 -18.59
C GLU A 187 -15.44 9.14 -17.76
N PHE A 188 -14.79 9.30 -16.58
CA PHE A 188 -14.53 8.19 -15.66
C PHE A 188 -15.73 7.89 -14.74
N GLY A 189 -16.82 8.67 -14.85
CA GLY A 189 -18.04 8.55 -14.04
C GLY A 189 -17.97 9.32 -12.73
N GLU A 190 -18.94 9.06 -11.86
CA GLU A 190 -19.00 9.70 -10.54
C GLU A 190 -17.82 9.29 -9.68
N VAL A 191 -17.34 10.21 -8.86
CA VAL A 191 -16.23 10.00 -7.90
C VAL A 191 -16.70 10.33 -6.49
N PRO A 192 -16.08 9.71 -5.47
CA PRO A 192 -16.43 10.02 -4.09
C PRO A 192 -16.00 11.45 -3.71
N LEU A 193 -16.76 12.06 -2.80
CA LEU A 193 -16.32 13.29 -2.17
C LEU A 193 -15.16 13.00 -1.19
N TYR A 194 -14.29 13.99 -0.98
CA TYR A 194 -13.25 13.90 0.03
C TYR A 194 -13.81 14.25 1.41
N GLU A 195 -14.21 13.22 2.16
CA GLU A 195 -14.81 13.31 3.50
C GLU A 195 -14.07 12.36 4.48
N PRO A 196 -12.80 12.62 4.80
CA PRO A 196 -11.97 11.69 5.56
C PRO A 196 -12.50 11.36 6.95
N GLU A 197 -13.20 12.29 7.60
CA GLU A 197 -13.79 12.08 8.91
C GLU A 197 -14.92 11.03 8.90
N LYS A 198 -15.74 11.06 7.86
CA LYS A 198 -16.87 10.14 7.67
C LYS A 198 -16.39 8.69 7.50
N TYR A 199 -15.31 8.49 6.77
CA TYR A 199 -14.77 7.17 6.44
C TYR A 199 -13.75 6.66 7.46
N GLY A 200 -13.23 7.51 8.33
CA GLY A 200 -12.31 7.14 9.41
C GLY A 200 -12.97 6.42 10.59
N MET A 201 -14.26 6.66 10.84
CA MET A 201 -14.99 6.11 11.97
C MET A 201 -15.43 4.65 11.79
N ASN A 202 -15.51 4.13 10.57
CA ASN A 202 -16.11 2.82 10.30
C ASN A 202 -15.24 1.58 10.58
N LYS A 203 -13.98 1.72 10.98
CA LYS A 203 -13.13 0.54 11.30
C LYS A 203 -13.24 0.02 12.73
N ARG A 204 -13.97 0.71 13.64
CA ARG A 204 -14.12 0.27 15.04
C ARG A 204 -15.38 -0.54 15.36
N GLY A 205 -16.29 -0.79 14.39
CA GLY A 205 -17.64 -1.29 14.64
C GLY A 205 -18.06 -2.61 14.02
N ARG A 206 -17.25 -3.32 13.25
CA ARG A 206 -17.59 -4.68 12.77
C ARG A 206 -16.95 -5.76 13.64
N GLY A 207 -17.31 -5.75 14.94
CA GLY A 207 -17.24 -6.95 15.76
C GLY A 207 -18.18 -8.00 15.15
N ARG A 208 -17.65 -9.18 14.79
CA ARG A 208 -18.47 -10.35 14.42
C ARG A 208 -19.56 -10.53 15.45
N PRO A 209 -20.84 -10.70 15.07
CA PRO A 209 -21.87 -11.06 16.02
C PRO A 209 -21.45 -12.38 16.70
N ARG A 210 -21.27 -12.37 18.01
CA ARG A 210 -21.14 -13.58 18.81
C ARG A 210 -22.40 -14.39 18.59
N LYS A 211 -22.27 -15.56 17.99
CA LYS A 211 -23.31 -16.59 18.00
C LYS A 211 -23.61 -16.90 19.46
N SER A 212 -24.81 -16.55 19.90
CA SER A 212 -25.35 -16.99 21.18
C SER A 212 -25.47 -18.52 21.12
N GLU A 213 -24.66 -19.21 21.92
CA GLU A 213 -24.87 -20.64 22.22
C GLU A 213 -26.12 -20.74 23.06
N ASP A 214 -27.20 -21.23 22.43
CA ASP A 214 -28.40 -21.69 23.08
C ASP A 214 -28.07 -22.87 24.01
N LYS A 215 -28.15 -22.60 25.32
CA LYS A 215 -28.14 -23.63 26.36
C LYS A 215 -29.42 -24.46 26.22
N ARG A 216 -29.31 -25.61 25.58
CA ARG A 216 -30.34 -26.66 25.74
C ARG A 216 -30.00 -27.47 26.99
N SER A 217 -30.90 -27.31 27.95
CA SER A 217 -30.98 -28.00 29.21
C SER A 217 -31.03 -29.51 29.04
N SER A 218 -30.23 -30.16 29.87
CA SER A 218 -30.25 -31.56 30.16
C SER A 218 -31.59 -32.05 30.73
N SER A 219 -32.14 -33.11 30.14
CA SER A 219 -33.03 -34.01 30.90
C SER A 219 -32.64 -35.46 30.51
N SER A 220 -32.07 -36.14 31.47
CA SER A 220 -31.91 -37.60 31.44
C SER A 220 -33.24 -38.28 31.68
N PRO A 221 -33.45 -39.49 31.16
CA PRO A 221 -34.06 -40.56 31.97
C PRO A 221 -33.27 -41.88 31.96
N GLN A 222 -33.18 -42.37 33.18
CA GLN A 222 -32.93 -43.69 33.74
C GLN A 222 -32.94 -44.92 32.86
N LYS A 223 -32.00 -45.77 33.25
CA LYS A 223 -31.79 -47.21 33.13
C LYS A 223 -33.07 -48.04 32.92
N ARG A 224 -32.97 -49.01 32.01
CA ARG A 224 -33.46 -50.37 32.23
C ARG A 224 -32.55 -51.41 31.58
N ASN A 225 -32.20 -52.34 32.42
CA ASN A 225 -31.39 -53.54 32.31
C ASN A 225 -32.20 -54.68 31.65
N MET A 226 -31.54 -55.57 30.96
CA MET A 226 -31.75 -57.01 30.70
C MET A 226 -31.30 -57.32 29.26
N GLY A 227 -30.41 -58.18 28.92
CA GLY A 227 -30.12 -59.47 29.44
C GLY A 227 -29.88 -60.41 28.25
N HIS A 228 -28.75 -61.00 28.20
CA HIS A 228 -28.46 -62.36 27.75
C HIS A 228 -28.36 -62.79 26.27
N ARG A 229 -27.24 -63.45 26.01
CA ARG A 229 -26.99 -64.56 25.06
C ARG A 229 -26.88 -64.18 23.55
N GLY A 230 -25.87 -64.59 22.86
CA GLY A 230 -25.15 -65.82 22.70
C GLY A 230 -24.20 -65.71 21.46
N ARG A 231 -23.03 -66.25 21.58
CA ARG A 231 -22.13 -66.66 20.49
C ARG A 231 -22.79 -67.82 19.71
N PRO A 232 -22.42 -68.22 18.45
CA PRO A 232 -21.06 -68.60 18.09
C PRO A 232 -20.61 -68.33 16.64
N LYS A 233 -19.35 -68.26 16.44
CA LYS A 233 -18.35 -68.91 15.56
C LYS A 233 -18.72 -69.41 14.16
N LYS A 234 -17.69 -69.17 13.28
CA LYS A 234 -17.26 -69.89 12.04
C LYS A 234 -17.96 -69.39 10.76
N VAL A 235 -17.26 -69.17 9.68
CA VAL A 235 -16.06 -69.77 9.06
C VAL A 235 -15.19 -68.66 8.51
#